data_4699a4b548ebe16174454b51425e51c3
#
_entry.id   4699a4b548ebe16174454b51425e51c3
#
_cell.length_a   1.000
_cell.length_b   1.000
_cell.length_c   1.000
_cell.angle_alpha   90.00
_cell.angle_beta   90.00
_cell.angle_gamma   90.00
#
_symmetry.space_group_name_H-M   'P 1'
#
loop_
_entity.id
_entity.type
_entity.pdbx_description
1 polymer ?
#
loop_
_entity_poly.entity_id
_entity_poly.type
_entity_poly.pdbx_seq_one_letter_code
_entity_poly.pdbx_strand_id
1 'polypeptide(L)'
;SYLDAKKRPYIHLLDGGLSDNIGMRTVLETTTLVGDLESTFQMLGAKNIRKLVYLMVSAETAPDLTQYQLNDIPGLSRVSHALIDIPINRYSTDTMQLLDQAVQQWRLQLRQRPDSAPSIFAPDADIYFINASLTEMTDLEEEARLMNIATNLALTNEEVDHLLQAGSRLLRNN
;
A
#
# COMPACT_ATOMS: atom_id res chain seq x y z
N SER A 1 -24.65 19.71 -2.42
CA SER A 1 -24.77 18.58 -1.47
C SER A 1 -25.13 17.31 -2.21
N TYR A 2 -24.51 16.19 -1.87
CA TYR A 2 -24.85 14.85 -2.39
C TYR A 2 -26.23 14.37 -1.93
N LEU A 3 -26.81 15.04 -0.95
CA LEU A 3 -28.13 14.71 -0.39
C LEU A 3 -29.31 15.29 -1.18
N ASP A 4 -29.03 16.10 -2.22
CA ASP A 4 -30.07 16.69 -3.07
C ASP A 4 -30.23 15.86 -4.36
N ALA A 5 -31.07 14.85 -4.29
CA ALA A 5 -31.33 13.93 -5.41
C ALA A 5 -31.96 14.63 -6.64
N LYS A 6 -32.56 15.82 -6.50
CA LYS A 6 -33.08 16.59 -7.64
C LYS A 6 -31.95 17.23 -8.45
N LYS A 7 -30.88 17.68 -7.77
CA LYS A 7 -29.71 18.28 -8.41
C LYS A 7 -28.66 17.26 -8.83
N ARG A 8 -28.60 16.14 -8.12
CA ARG A 8 -27.63 15.05 -8.35
C ARG A 8 -28.31 13.69 -8.25
N PRO A 9 -29.08 13.30 -9.29
CA PRO A 9 -29.84 12.04 -9.27
C PRO A 9 -28.94 10.80 -9.29
N TYR A 10 -27.66 10.95 -9.65
CA TYR A 10 -26.69 9.86 -9.72
C TYR A 10 -25.44 10.21 -8.91
N ILE A 11 -24.89 9.21 -8.23
CA ILE A 11 -23.58 9.27 -7.57
C ILE A 11 -22.64 8.38 -8.38
N HIS A 12 -21.59 8.97 -8.91
CA HIS A 12 -20.52 8.23 -9.58
C HIS A 12 -19.44 7.92 -8.54
N LEU A 13 -19.20 6.64 -8.33
CA LEU A 13 -18.15 6.15 -7.43
C LEU A 13 -16.94 5.73 -8.25
N LEU A 14 -15.77 6.09 -7.77
CA LEU A 14 -14.49 5.67 -8.33
C LEU A 14 -13.79 4.78 -7.30
N ASP A 15 -12.91 3.92 -7.79
CA ASP A 15 -12.07 3.09 -6.94
C ASP A 15 -11.17 3.96 -6.05
N GLY A 16 -11.04 3.57 -4.78
CA GLY A 16 -10.18 4.23 -3.80
C GLY A 16 -8.70 4.22 -4.20
N GLY A 17 -8.29 3.28 -5.04
CA GLY A 17 -6.92 3.20 -5.58
C GLY A 17 -6.45 4.45 -6.32
N LEU A 18 -7.38 5.29 -6.81
CA LEU A 18 -7.03 6.58 -7.41
C LEU A 18 -6.43 7.58 -6.41
N SER A 19 -6.70 7.43 -5.12
CA SER A 19 -6.25 8.35 -4.07
C SER A 19 -5.33 7.70 -3.03
N ASP A 20 -5.50 6.41 -2.77
CA ASP A 20 -4.68 5.64 -1.81
C ASP A 20 -4.66 4.16 -2.21
N ASN A 21 -3.91 3.84 -3.26
CA ASN A 21 -3.84 2.50 -3.83
C ASN A 21 -3.26 1.46 -2.84
N ILE A 22 -2.42 1.90 -1.92
CA ILE A 22 -1.80 1.05 -0.90
C ILE A 22 -2.68 0.93 0.35
N GLY A 23 -3.61 1.87 0.58
CA GLY A 23 -4.47 1.92 1.76
C GLY A 23 -3.75 2.37 3.05
N MET A 24 -2.47 2.74 2.98
CA MET A 24 -1.66 3.05 4.15
C MET A 24 -1.71 4.53 4.56
N ARG A 25 -2.14 5.41 3.67
CA ARG A 25 -2.24 6.84 3.95
C ARG A 25 -3.23 7.14 5.07
N THR A 26 -4.34 6.43 5.10
CA THR A 26 -5.33 6.54 6.19
C THR A 26 -4.71 6.23 7.55
N VAL A 27 -3.81 5.28 7.65
CA VAL A 27 -3.08 4.96 8.90
C VAL A 27 -2.21 6.12 9.32
N LEU A 28 -1.42 6.69 8.39
CA LEU A 28 -0.54 7.83 8.64
C LEU A 28 -1.33 9.08 9.05
N GLU A 29 -2.39 9.40 8.31
CA GLU A 29 -3.25 10.54 8.59
C GLU A 29 -3.97 10.41 9.93
N THR A 30 -4.49 9.23 10.25
CA THR A 30 -5.15 8.97 11.53
C THR A 30 -4.19 9.15 12.69
N THR A 31 -2.97 8.61 12.58
CA THR A 31 -1.93 8.75 13.62
C THR A 31 -1.55 10.21 13.81
N THR A 32 -1.47 10.98 12.73
CA THR A 32 -1.18 12.42 12.77
C THR A 32 -2.33 13.22 13.40
N LEU A 33 -3.57 12.89 13.05
CA LEU A 33 -4.76 13.59 13.58
C LEU A 33 -5.00 13.32 15.07
N VAL A 34 -4.75 12.10 15.52
CA VAL A 34 -4.90 11.70 16.92
C VAL A 34 -3.69 12.17 17.76
N GLY A 35 -2.55 12.41 17.12
CA GLY A 35 -1.35 12.98 17.72
C GLY A 35 -0.18 12.00 17.84
N ASP A 36 -0.44 10.71 18.10
CA ASP A 36 0.58 9.67 18.20
C ASP A 36 0.03 8.26 17.99
N LEU A 37 0.94 7.30 17.85
CA LEU A 37 0.61 5.90 17.63
C LEU A 37 -0.12 5.29 18.84
N GLU A 38 0.31 5.61 20.04
CA GLU A 38 -0.27 5.06 21.28
C GLU A 38 -1.72 5.48 21.44
N SER A 39 -2.01 6.75 21.33
CA SER A 39 -3.36 7.32 21.39
C SER A 39 -4.28 6.73 20.33
N THR A 40 -3.76 6.52 19.11
CA THR A 40 -4.51 5.90 18.03
C THR A 40 -4.96 4.49 18.38
N PHE A 41 -4.05 3.63 18.84
CA PHE A 41 -4.38 2.25 19.21
C PHE A 41 -5.19 2.16 20.52
N GLN A 42 -4.99 3.10 21.44
CA GLN A 42 -5.78 3.21 22.64
C GLN A 42 -7.25 3.53 22.32
N MET A 43 -7.50 4.43 21.36
CA MET A 43 -8.84 4.75 20.87
C MET A 43 -9.52 3.53 20.20
N LEU A 44 -8.74 2.63 19.59
CA LEU A 44 -9.22 1.36 19.04
C LEU A 44 -9.41 0.28 20.12
N GLY A 45 -9.17 0.59 21.39
CA GLY A 45 -9.33 -0.33 22.51
C GLY A 45 -8.21 -1.38 22.66
N ALA A 46 -7.09 -1.20 21.96
CA ALA A 46 -5.95 -2.09 22.06
C ALA A 46 -5.26 -1.98 23.42
N LYS A 47 -4.74 -3.10 23.93
CA LYS A 47 -4.05 -3.18 25.21
C LYS A 47 -2.92 -4.20 25.14
N ASN A 48 -1.83 -3.93 25.83
CA ASN A 48 -0.69 -4.83 25.98
C ASN A 48 -0.13 -5.32 24.62
N ILE A 49 0.14 -4.37 23.72
CA ILE A 49 0.71 -4.66 22.40
C ILE A 49 2.18 -5.01 22.57
N ARG A 50 2.59 -6.18 22.09
CA ARG A 50 3.99 -6.59 22.04
C ARG A 50 4.59 -6.51 20.64
N LYS A 51 3.75 -6.72 19.62
CA LYS A 51 4.16 -6.64 18.22
C LYS A 51 3.09 -5.91 17.42
N LEU A 52 3.50 -4.90 16.69
CA LEU A 52 2.68 -4.23 15.70
C LEU A 52 3.24 -4.59 14.33
N VAL A 53 2.42 -5.22 13.50
CA VAL A 53 2.83 -5.66 12.17
C VAL A 53 2.01 -4.92 11.14
N TYR A 54 2.70 -4.14 10.31
CA TYR A 54 2.14 -3.57 9.08
C TYR A 54 2.50 -4.50 7.93
N LEU A 55 1.50 -5.16 7.37
CA LEU A 55 1.65 -5.97 6.17
C LEU A 55 1.06 -5.22 4.98
N MET A 56 1.91 -4.83 4.07
CA MET A 56 1.51 -4.26 2.80
C MET A 56 1.62 -5.33 1.72
N VAL A 57 0.57 -5.43 0.91
CA VAL A 57 0.56 -6.31 -0.27
C VAL A 57 0.35 -5.44 -1.50
N SER A 58 1.30 -5.46 -2.43
CA SER A 58 1.22 -4.71 -3.68
C SER A 58 1.35 -5.65 -4.88
N ALA A 59 0.34 -5.63 -5.75
CA ALA A 59 0.33 -6.28 -7.04
C ALA A 59 0.45 -5.24 -8.15
N GLU A 60 1.43 -4.35 -8.04
CA GLU A 60 1.73 -3.32 -9.02
C GLU A 60 2.08 -3.95 -10.37
N THR A 61 1.53 -3.41 -11.45
CA THR A 61 1.83 -3.87 -12.81
C THR A 61 3.03 -3.13 -13.38
N ALA A 62 3.83 -3.83 -14.20
CA ALA A 62 4.95 -3.21 -14.89
C ALA A 62 4.47 -2.11 -15.86
N PRO A 63 5.18 -0.99 -15.94
CA PRO A 63 4.91 0.00 -16.99
C PRO A 63 5.09 -0.64 -18.38
N ASP A 64 4.17 -0.35 -19.29
CA ASP A 64 4.31 -0.78 -20.69
C ASP A 64 5.49 -0.05 -21.35
N LEU A 65 6.66 -0.70 -21.35
CA LEU A 65 7.88 -0.15 -21.96
C LEU A 65 7.91 -0.29 -23.48
N THR A 66 6.99 -1.02 -24.10
CA THR A 66 6.97 -1.23 -25.56
C THR A 66 6.81 0.08 -26.32
N GLN A 67 6.12 1.05 -25.76
CA GLN A 67 5.95 2.39 -26.33
C GLN A 67 7.29 3.15 -26.50
N TYR A 68 8.30 2.89 -25.66
CA TYR A 68 9.61 3.53 -25.76
C TYR A 68 10.48 2.94 -26.89
N GLN A 69 10.05 1.80 -27.43
CA GLN A 69 10.69 1.15 -28.58
C GLN A 69 10.04 1.57 -29.92
N LEU A 70 8.90 2.21 -29.86
CA LEU A 70 8.18 2.69 -31.06
C LEU A 70 8.49 4.18 -31.29
N ASN A 71 8.79 4.51 -32.55
CA ASN A 71 9.04 5.90 -32.95
C ASN A 71 7.72 6.66 -33.24
N ASP A 72 6.59 6.10 -32.82
CA ASP A 72 5.26 6.65 -33.06
C ASP A 72 4.78 7.53 -31.91
N ILE A 73 4.01 8.55 -32.23
CA ILE A 73 3.34 9.40 -31.22
C ILE A 73 2.28 8.55 -30.52
N PRO A 74 2.29 8.50 -29.16
CA PRO A 74 1.29 7.75 -28.43
C PRO A 74 -0.14 8.18 -28.75
N GLY A 75 -1.01 7.22 -29.03
CA GLY A 75 -2.44 7.51 -29.27
C GLY A 75 -3.14 8.01 -28.00
N LEU A 76 -4.29 8.65 -28.17
CA LEU A 76 -5.06 9.28 -27.08
C LEU A 76 -5.39 8.31 -25.93
N SER A 77 -5.68 7.06 -26.24
CA SER A 77 -5.93 6.03 -25.22
C SER A 77 -4.72 5.81 -24.30
N ARG A 78 -3.52 5.70 -24.86
CA ARG A 78 -2.27 5.53 -24.08
C ARG A 78 -1.98 6.76 -23.23
N VAL A 79 -2.16 7.95 -23.79
CA VAL A 79 -1.99 9.20 -23.03
C VAL A 79 -2.97 9.24 -21.85
N SER A 80 -4.22 8.82 -22.06
CA SER A 80 -5.24 8.79 -21.00
C SER A 80 -4.87 7.80 -19.90
N HIS A 81 -4.36 6.62 -20.22
CA HIS A 81 -3.88 5.66 -19.22
C HIS A 81 -2.68 6.22 -18.43
N ALA A 82 -1.69 6.78 -19.13
CA ALA A 82 -0.54 7.38 -18.47
C ALA A 82 -0.90 8.54 -17.52
N LEU A 83 -1.92 9.32 -17.84
CA LEU A 83 -2.44 10.41 -16.99
C LEU A 83 -3.06 9.88 -15.67
N ILE A 84 -3.50 8.63 -15.65
CA ILE A 84 -4.08 7.98 -14.48
C ILE A 84 -2.97 7.22 -13.73
N ASP A 85 -2.19 6.40 -14.42
CA ASP A 85 -1.24 5.47 -13.81
C ASP A 85 -0.02 6.19 -13.20
N ILE A 86 0.50 7.23 -13.87
CA ILE A 86 1.67 7.96 -13.37
C ILE A 86 1.41 8.63 -12.00
N PRO A 87 0.30 9.37 -11.79
CA PRO A 87 -0.01 9.93 -10.48
C PRO A 87 -0.23 8.86 -9.42
N ILE A 88 -0.91 7.75 -9.73
CA ILE A 88 -1.16 6.64 -8.79
C ILE A 88 0.16 6.04 -8.32
N ASN A 89 1.04 5.70 -9.25
CA ASN A 89 2.33 5.08 -8.94
C ASN A 89 3.21 6.04 -8.13
N ARG A 90 3.26 7.31 -8.51
CA ARG A 90 3.99 8.32 -7.73
C ARG A 90 3.44 8.48 -6.33
N TYR A 91 2.12 8.51 -6.18
CA TYR A 91 1.45 8.63 -4.90
C TYR A 91 1.71 7.42 -4.01
N SER A 92 1.75 6.23 -4.59
CA SER A 92 2.12 4.99 -3.91
C SER A 92 3.55 5.05 -3.40
N THR A 93 4.50 5.48 -4.25
CA THR A 93 5.91 5.64 -3.87
C THR A 93 6.08 6.66 -2.73
N ASP A 94 5.46 7.82 -2.83
CA ASP A 94 5.51 8.86 -1.80
C ASP A 94 4.91 8.35 -0.47
N THR A 95 3.81 7.59 -0.52
CA THR A 95 3.17 6.99 0.67
C THR A 95 4.08 5.96 1.33
N MET A 96 4.79 5.15 0.54
CA MET A 96 5.77 4.18 1.05
C MET A 96 6.91 4.85 1.80
N GLN A 97 7.48 5.91 1.24
CA GLN A 97 8.55 6.66 1.89
C GLN A 97 8.09 7.29 3.21
N LEU A 98 6.88 7.87 3.22
CA LEU A 98 6.29 8.43 4.45
C LEU A 98 6.05 7.35 5.50
N LEU A 99 5.58 6.17 5.09
CA LEU A 99 5.35 5.06 6.01
C LEU A 99 6.67 4.56 6.62
N ASP A 100 7.71 4.37 5.81
CA ASP A 100 9.02 3.96 6.34
C ASP A 100 9.54 4.97 7.37
N GLN A 101 9.49 6.25 7.07
CA GLN A 101 9.88 7.31 8.01
C GLN A 101 9.04 7.26 9.30
N ALA A 102 7.72 7.09 9.20
CA ALA A 102 6.84 6.99 10.33
C ALA A 102 7.17 5.76 11.21
N VAL A 103 7.36 4.60 10.60
CA VAL A 103 7.75 3.36 11.31
C VAL A 103 9.06 3.54 12.05
N GLN A 104 10.08 4.13 11.43
CA GLN A 104 11.36 4.43 12.08
C GLN A 104 11.17 5.37 13.27
N GLN A 105 10.37 6.41 13.11
CA GLN A 105 10.07 7.35 14.20
C GLN A 105 9.32 6.67 15.34
N TRP A 106 8.31 5.86 15.06
CA TRP A 106 7.55 5.12 16.08
C TRP A 106 8.42 4.11 16.83
N ARG A 107 9.32 3.41 16.14
CA ARG A 107 10.32 2.54 16.80
C ARG A 107 11.21 3.31 17.75
N LEU A 108 11.69 4.49 17.35
CA LEU A 108 12.49 5.35 18.22
C LEU A 108 11.69 5.80 19.46
N GLN A 109 10.45 6.22 19.27
CA GLN A 109 9.57 6.63 20.39
C GLN A 109 9.36 5.47 21.38
N LEU A 110 9.11 4.24 20.90
CA LEU A 110 8.96 3.07 21.76
C LEU A 110 10.23 2.78 22.57
N ARG A 111 11.41 2.87 21.95
CA ARG A 111 12.70 2.63 22.59
C ARG A 111 13.11 3.71 23.59
N GLN A 112 12.70 4.95 23.37
CA GLN A 112 13.03 6.08 24.25
C GLN A 112 12.04 6.26 25.40
N ARG A 113 10.97 5.48 25.42
CA ARG A 113 9.95 5.55 26.45
C ARG A 113 10.52 5.09 27.79
N PRO A 114 10.28 5.84 28.90
CA PRO A 114 10.62 5.38 30.23
C PRO A 114 9.82 4.12 30.62
N ASP A 115 10.46 3.11 31.19
CA ASP A 115 9.82 1.87 31.62
C ASP A 115 8.69 2.07 32.65
N SER A 116 8.73 3.18 33.39
CA SER A 116 7.72 3.55 34.39
C SER A 116 6.51 4.27 33.82
N ALA A 117 6.53 4.65 32.52
CA ALA A 117 5.43 5.37 31.90
C ALA A 117 4.27 4.39 31.60
N PRO A 118 3.01 4.73 31.99
CA PRO A 118 1.85 3.95 31.57
C PRO A 118 1.78 3.90 30.06
N SER A 119 1.63 2.71 29.48
CA SER A 119 1.51 2.54 28.05
C SER A 119 0.72 1.27 27.71
N ILE A 120 0.07 1.30 26.54
CA ILE A 120 -0.56 0.11 25.94
C ILE A 120 0.46 -0.81 25.28
N PHE A 121 1.67 -0.32 25.00
CA PHE A 121 2.77 -1.11 24.47
C PHE A 121 3.58 -1.74 25.61
N ALA A 122 3.87 -3.04 25.50
CA ALA A 122 4.76 -3.72 26.42
C ALA A 122 6.19 -3.12 26.37
N PRO A 123 7.03 -3.30 27.41
CA PRO A 123 8.40 -2.77 27.41
C PRO A 123 9.27 -3.30 26.27
N ASP A 124 9.00 -4.53 25.81
CA ASP A 124 9.67 -5.22 24.71
C ASP A 124 8.90 -5.10 23.37
N ALA A 125 7.98 -4.16 23.27
CA ALA A 125 7.19 -3.98 22.05
C ALA A 125 8.06 -3.52 20.86
N ASP A 126 7.77 -4.08 19.69
CA ASP A 126 8.43 -3.68 18.44
C ASP A 126 7.42 -3.58 17.30
N ILE A 127 7.80 -2.85 16.23
CA ILE A 127 7.01 -2.61 15.05
C ILE A 127 7.70 -3.28 13.87
N TYR A 128 6.94 -4.06 13.13
CA TYR A 128 7.39 -4.74 11.91
C TYR A 128 6.67 -4.16 10.71
N PHE A 129 7.42 -3.89 9.67
CA PHE A 129 6.88 -3.54 8.37
C PHE A 129 7.30 -4.60 7.36
N ILE A 130 6.32 -5.25 6.77
CA ILE A 130 6.48 -6.31 5.77
C ILE A 130 5.94 -5.78 4.45
N ASN A 131 6.79 -5.69 3.44
CA ASN A 131 6.42 -5.33 2.09
C ASN A 131 6.34 -6.59 1.23
N ALA A 132 5.14 -7.06 0.94
CA ALA A 132 4.91 -8.17 0.01
C ALA A 132 4.56 -7.62 -1.38
N SER A 133 5.55 -7.04 -2.05
CA SER A 133 5.44 -6.52 -3.42
C SER A 133 6.08 -7.45 -4.42
N LEU A 134 5.51 -7.56 -5.62
CA LEU A 134 6.13 -8.30 -6.73
C LEU A 134 7.50 -7.74 -7.10
N THR A 135 7.75 -6.44 -6.86
CA THR A 135 9.06 -5.80 -7.08
C THR A 135 10.16 -6.27 -6.13
N GLU A 136 9.82 -6.98 -5.06
CA GLU A 136 10.77 -7.58 -4.12
C GLU A 136 11.19 -9.02 -4.51
N MET A 137 10.75 -9.49 -5.67
CA MET A 137 11.12 -10.81 -6.16
C MET A 137 12.60 -10.84 -6.58
N THR A 138 13.27 -11.95 -6.28
CA THR A 138 14.68 -12.17 -6.67
C THR A 138 14.83 -12.71 -8.08
N ASP A 139 13.79 -13.34 -8.62
CA ASP A 139 13.75 -13.86 -9.99
C ASP A 139 13.08 -12.80 -10.88
N LEU A 140 13.91 -12.11 -11.67
CA LEU A 140 13.48 -11.04 -12.57
C LEU A 140 12.59 -11.52 -13.73
N GLU A 141 12.74 -12.77 -14.17
CA GLU A 141 11.88 -13.31 -15.23
C GLU A 141 10.50 -13.61 -14.70
N GLU A 142 10.42 -14.17 -13.50
CA GLU A 142 9.14 -14.43 -12.83
C GLU A 142 8.46 -13.12 -12.41
N GLU A 143 9.20 -12.16 -11.86
CA GLU A 143 8.72 -10.81 -11.57
C GLU A 143 8.07 -10.18 -12.80
N ALA A 144 8.80 -10.10 -13.92
CA ALA A 144 8.29 -9.53 -15.17
C ALA A 144 7.03 -10.25 -15.66
N ARG A 145 6.97 -11.58 -15.55
CA ARG A 145 5.79 -12.36 -15.92
C ARG A 145 4.59 -12.03 -15.06
N LEU A 146 4.76 -11.98 -13.73
CA LEU A 146 3.67 -11.71 -12.79
C LEU A 146 3.19 -10.27 -12.86
N MET A 147 4.10 -9.31 -13.05
CA MET A 147 3.76 -7.89 -13.22
C MET A 147 3.01 -7.59 -14.53
N ASN A 148 3.05 -8.51 -15.51
CA ASN A 148 2.28 -8.41 -16.75
C ASN A 148 0.89 -9.07 -16.66
N ILE A 149 0.53 -9.69 -15.54
CA ILE A 149 -0.82 -10.20 -15.33
C ILE A 149 -1.80 -9.01 -15.24
N ALA A 150 -2.82 -9.04 -16.08
CA ALA A 150 -3.79 -7.94 -16.15
C ALA A 150 -4.58 -7.79 -14.84
N THR A 151 -4.77 -6.56 -14.39
CA THR A 151 -5.63 -6.25 -13.24
C THR A 151 -7.10 -6.35 -13.66
N ASN A 152 -7.67 -7.56 -13.52
CA ASN A 152 -9.07 -7.83 -13.81
C ASN A 152 -9.62 -8.96 -12.92
N LEU A 153 -10.94 -9.19 -12.97
CA LEU A 153 -11.62 -10.23 -12.18
C LEU A 153 -11.70 -11.59 -12.89
N ALA A 154 -11.09 -11.73 -14.07
CA ALA A 154 -11.16 -12.91 -14.92
C ALA A 154 -9.78 -13.54 -15.16
N LEU A 155 -9.03 -13.76 -14.07
CA LEU A 155 -7.74 -14.46 -14.13
C LEU A 155 -7.95 -15.95 -14.39
N THR A 156 -7.00 -16.54 -15.10
CA THR A 156 -6.94 -18.02 -15.27
C THR A 156 -6.52 -18.70 -13.97
N ASN A 157 -6.85 -19.95 -13.79
CA ASN A 157 -6.42 -20.72 -12.61
C ASN A 157 -4.88 -20.74 -12.48
N GLU A 158 -4.16 -20.82 -13.59
CA GLU A 158 -2.69 -20.79 -13.60
C GLU A 158 -2.13 -19.47 -13.11
N GLU A 159 -2.68 -18.33 -13.54
CA GLU A 159 -2.28 -17.00 -13.06
C GLU A 159 -2.52 -16.86 -11.56
N VAL A 160 -3.68 -17.33 -11.08
CA VAL A 160 -4.00 -17.32 -9.65
C VAL A 160 -3.02 -18.18 -8.85
N ASP A 161 -2.72 -19.39 -9.31
CA ASP A 161 -1.78 -20.27 -8.63
C ASP A 161 -0.36 -19.67 -8.57
N HIS A 162 0.09 -19.04 -9.65
CA HIS A 162 1.39 -18.35 -9.66
C HIS A 162 1.43 -17.18 -8.68
N LEU A 163 0.39 -16.35 -8.63
CA LEU A 163 0.30 -15.23 -7.69
C LEU A 163 0.27 -15.73 -6.23
N LEU A 164 -0.46 -16.80 -5.92
CA LEU A 164 -0.49 -17.40 -4.58
C LEU A 164 0.89 -17.92 -4.15
N GLN A 165 1.60 -18.58 -5.07
CA GLN A 165 2.95 -19.07 -4.81
C GLN A 165 3.94 -17.92 -4.59
N ALA A 166 3.87 -16.87 -5.42
CA ALA A 166 4.71 -15.68 -5.28
C ALA A 166 4.46 -14.98 -3.95
N GLY A 167 3.21 -14.72 -3.59
CA GLY A 167 2.84 -14.12 -2.30
C GLY A 167 3.33 -14.93 -1.11
N SER A 168 3.20 -16.26 -1.18
CA SER A 168 3.71 -17.17 -0.13
C SER A 168 5.24 -17.09 0.03
N ARG A 169 5.98 -16.95 -1.07
CA ARG A 169 7.45 -16.79 -1.03
C ARG A 169 7.86 -15.44 -0.49
N LEU A 170 7.22 -14.37 -0.97
CA LEU A 170 7.47 -13.00 -0.48
C LEU A 170 7.28 -12.90 1.03
N LEU A 171 6.20 -13.49 1.57
CA LEU A 171 5.95 -13.48 3.01
C LEU A 171 6.94 -14.33 3.82
N ARG A 172 7.55 -15.37 3.25
CA ARG A 172 8.53 -16.20 3.95
C ARG A 172 9.93 -15.61 3.96
N ASN A 173 10.24 -14.76 2.99
CA ASN A 173 11.56 -14.16 2.81
C ASN A 173 11.70 -12.79 3.50
N ASN A 174 10.60 -12.24 3.99
CA ASN A 174 10.54 -11.07 4.85
C ASN A 174 10.54 -11.49 6.32
#